data_7f17b339b001d2ca951abb87bf93cf84
#
_entry.id   7f17b339b001d2ca951abb87bf93cf84
#
_cell.length_a   1.000
_cell.length_b   1.000
_cell.length_c   1.000
_cell.angle_alpha   90.00
_cell.angle_beta   90.00
_cell.angle_gamma   90.00
#
_symmetry.space_group_name_H-M   'P 1'
#
loop_
_entity.id
_entity.type
_entity.pdbx_description
1 polymer ?
#
loop_
_entity_poly.entity_id
_entity_poly.type
_entity_poly.pdbx_seq_one_letter_code
_entity_poly.pdbx_strand_id
1 'polypeptide(L)'
;MKIVLVIHGYPLRYNAGSEVYTQTLAQALFEAGNDVEIFTREEDPFSPDYQIRIEEDYLQKDIPINLINHARSNARFQNDEVDEVFRYFLERVQPDVVHFGHLGHLSMGLPGVAKSLGFPTIFTLHDFWMMCPRGQFLHWGLSSEDPWKLCNGQEDFKCAEMCFNRFVEGIDVA
;
A
#
# COMPACT_ATOMS: atom_id res chain seq x y z
N MET A 1 7.37 -5.59 21.66
CA MET A 1 8.07 -5.33 20.38
C MET A 1 7.51 -4.06 19.77
N LYS A 2 8.32 -3.33 19.01
CA LYS A 2 7.84 -2.19 18.20
C LYS A 2 7.56 -2.66 16.78
N ILE A 3 6.34 -2.50 16.32
CA ILE A 3 5.84 -3.02 15.04
C ILE A 3 5.35 -1.86 14.18
N VAL A 4 5.83 -1.76 12.94
CA VAL A 4 5.28 -0.86 11.95
C VAL A 4 4.42 -1.65 10.98
N LEU A 5 3.14 -1.25 10.82
CA LEU A 5 2.24 -1.78 9.81
C LEU A 5 2.15 -0.79 8.65
N VAL A 6 2.41 -1.26 7.43
CA VAL A 6 2.40 -0.44 6.21
C VAL A 6 1.25 -0.87 5.32
N ILE A 7 0.36 0.06 5.01
CA ILE A 7 -0.83 -0.18 4.17
C ILE A 7 -1.15 1.05 3.31
N HIS A 8 -1.64 0.84 2.09
CA HIS A 8 -1.93 1.91 1.14
C HIS A 8 -3.10 2.83 1.49
N GLY A 9 -3.91 2.47 2.46
CA GLY A 9 -5.03 3.25 3.00
C GLY A 9 -5.35 2.78 4.41
N TYR A 10 -6.05 3.60 5.19
CA TYR A 10 -6.43 3.26 6.56
C TYR A 10 -7.81 3.84 6.91
N PRO A 11 -8.63 3.16 7.74
CA PRO A 11 -9.90 3.73 8.23
C PRO A 11 -9.66 5.04 9.02
N LEU A 12 -10.54 6.03 8.94
CA LEU A 12 -11.86 6.08 8.28
C LEU A 12 -11.85 6.47 6.80
N ARG A 13 -10.71 6.89 6.25
CA ARG A 13 -10.65 7.37 4.85
C ARG A 13 -10.84 6.26 3.84
N TYR A 14 -10.29 5.10 4.14
CA TYR A 14 -10.31 3.92 3.28
C TYR A 14 -10.82 2.73 4.09
N ASN A 15 -11.90 2.06 3.61
CA ASN A 15 -12.62 1.02 4.35
C ASN A 15 -12.83 -0.24 3.49
N ALA A 16 -11.80 -0.69 2.77
CA ALA A 16 -11.83 -1.98 2.10
C ALA A 16 -11.24 -3.10 2.99
N GLY A 17 -11.19 -4.31 2.49
CA GLY A 17 -10.84 -5.48 3.31
C GLY A 17 -9.44 -5.44 3.90
N SER A 18 -8.45 -4.99 3.14
CA SER A 18 -7.05 -4.90 3.57
C SER A 18 -6.85 -3.85 4.66
N GLU A 19 -7.55 -2.73 4.58
CA GLU A 19 -7.46 -1.62 5.54
C GLU A 19 -8.10 -2.01 6.88
N VAL A 20 -9.31 -2.57 6.82
CA VAL A 20 -10.02 -3.06 8.03
C VAL A 20 -9.24 -4.20 8.68
N TYR A 21 -8.68 -5.13 7.89
CA TYR A 21 -7.78 -6.17 8.41
C TYR A 21 -6.59 -5.57 9.14
N THR A 22 -5.92 -4.58 8.53
CA THR A 22 -4.73 -3.94 9.13
C THR A 22 -5.08 -3.23 10.43
N GLN A 23 -6.22 -2.53 10.51
CA GLN A 23 -6.69 -1.91 11.73
C GLN A 23 -7.00 -2.94 12.83
N THR A 24 -7.70 -4.02 12.49
CA THR A 24 -7.99 -5.11 13.43
C THR A 24 -6.70 -5.76 13.95
N LEU A 25 -5.73 -5.97 13.06
CA LEU A 25 -4.42 -6.51 13.43
C LEU A 25 -3.66 -5.55 14.35
N ALA A 26 -3.67 -4.24 14.05
CA ALA A 26 -3.02 -3.23 14.85
C ALA A 26 -3.54 -3.23 16.29
N GLN A 27 -4.87 -3.27 16.46
CA GLN A 27 -5.51 -3.34 17.76
C GLN A 27 -5.15 -4.61 18.52
N ALA A 28 -5.23 -5.76 17.87
CA ALA A 28 -4.88 -7.04 18.50
C ALA A 28 -3.41 -7.10 18.94
N LEU A 29 -2.50 -6.55 18.13
CA LEU A 29 -1.08 -6.47 18.47
C LEU A 29 -0.84 -5.51 19.64
N PHE A 30 -1.52 -4.37 19.66
CA PHE A 30 -1.45 -3.41 20.75
C PHE A 30 -1.98 -4.00 22.06
N GLU A 31 -3.14 -4.64 22.03
CA GLU A 31 -3.73 -5.34 23.19
C GLU A 31 -2.83 -6.47 23.70
N ALA A 32 -2.05 -7.08 22.83
CA ALA A 32 -1.02 -8.08 23.19
C ALA A 32 0.25 -7.46 23.80
N GLY A 33 0.28 -6.12 24.05
CA GLY A 33 1.38 -5.42 24.71
C GLY A 33 2.52 -5.02 23.80
N ASN A 34 2.29 -4.90 22.50
CA ASN A 34 3.26 -4.37 21.55
C ASN A 34 3.08 -2.85 21.36
N ASP A 35 4.15 -2.17 20.97
CA ASP A 35 4.14 -0.80 20.49
C ASP A 35 3.88 -0.84 18.97
N VAL A 36 2.79 -0.24 18.50
CA VAL A 36 2.34 -0.34 17.11
C VAL A 36 2.23 1.03 16.49
N GLU A 37 2.84 1.24 15.32
CA GLU A 37 2.67 2.44 14.50
C GLU A 37 2.18 2.05 13.10
N ILE A 38 1.33 2.89 12.52
CA ILE A 38 0.84 2.73 11.14
C ILE A 38 1.58 3.70 10.23
N PHE A 39 2.02 3.22 9.07
CA PHE A 39 2.44 4.06 7.95
C PHE A 39 1.49 3.87 6.79
N THR A 40 0.83 4.93 6.35
CA THR A 40 -0.18 4.92 5.31
C THR A 40 -0.17 6.22 4.52
N ARG A 41 -0.98 6.30 3.46
CA ARG A 41 -1.13 7.52 2.67
C ARG A 41 -2.43 8.28 2.96
N GLU A 42 -2.42 9.54 2.59
CA GLU A 42 -3.60 10.37 2.39
C GLU A 42 -3.51 11.11 1.04
N GLU A 43 -4.62 11.68 0.61
CA GLU A 43 -4.72 12.47 -0.62
C GLU A 43 -5.38 13.81 -0.30
N ASP A 44 -4.61 14.71 0.32
CA ASP A 44 -5.06 16.08 0.60
C ASP A 44 -4.50 17.04 -0.47
N PRO A 45 -5.35 17.57 -1.39
CA PRO A 45 -4.90 18.46 -2.45
C PRO A 45 -4.45 19.85 -1.92
N PHE A 46 -4.72 20.17 -0.67
CA PHE A 46 -4.36 21.45 -0.06
C PHE A 46 -3.06 21.40 0.76
N SER A 47 -2.55 20.21 1.02
CA SER A 47 -1.28 20.00 1.72
C SER A 47 -0.15 19.67 0.73
N PRO A 48 1.13 19.97 1.08
CA PRO A 48 2.27 19.55 0.27
C PRO A 48 2.35 18.02 0.15
N ASP A 49 2.71 17.53 -1.04
CA ASP A 49 3.01 16.12 -1.23
C ASP A 49 4.25 15.72 -0.42
N TYR A 50 4.29 14.44 -0.04
CA TYR A 50 5.35 13.79 0.73
C TYR A 50 5.54 14.31 2.17
N GLN A 51 4.72 15.23 2.64
CA GLN A 51 4.66 15.61 4.05
C GLN A 51 4.01 14.51 4.87
N ILE A 52 4.61 14.17 6.02
CA ILE A 52 3.97 13.29 7.00
C ILE A 52 3.16 14.11 7.99
N ARG A 53 1.91 13.70 8.18
CA ARG A 53 1.03 14.13 9.26
C ARG A 53 0.74 12.95 10.18
N ILE A 54 0.65 13.20 11.48
CA ILE A 54 0.39 12.15 12.46
C ILE A 54 -1.01 12.36 13.03
N GLU A 55 -1.79 11.29 13.02
CA GLU A 55 -3.09 11.18 13.70
C GLU A 55 -3.06 10.02 14.70
N GLU A 56 -4.11 9.90 15.49
CA GLU A 56 -4.35 8.76 16.37
C GLU A 56 -5.44 7.86 15.76
N ASP A 57 -5.33 6.54 15.94
CA ASP A 57 -6.41 5.63 15.54
C ASP A 57 -7.68 5.95 16.34
N TYR A 58 -8.82 6.02 15.65
CA TYR A 58 -10.07 6.43 16.27
C TYR A 58 -10.67 5.40 17.24
N LEU A 59 -10.29 4.11 17.11
CA LEU A 59 -10.66 3.04 18.02
C LEU A 59 -9.64 2.86 19.15
N GLN A 60 -8.33 3.10 18.85
CA GLN A 60 -7.24 2.97 19.82
C GLN A 60 -6.26 4.14 19.70
N LYS A 61 -6.47 5.15 20.53
CA LYS A 61 -5.75 6.44 20.48
C LYS A 61 -4.23 6.34 20.71
N ASP A 62 -3.78 5.26 21.32
CA ASP A 62 -2.33 5.04 21.55
C ASP A 62 -1.60 4.44 20.34
N ILE A 63 -2.32 4.23 19.21
CA ILE A 63 -1.73 3.80 17.94
C ILE A 63 -1.57 5.01 17.01
N PRO A 64 -0.34 5.54 16.80
CA PRO A 64 -0.11 6.63 15.89
C PRO A 64 -0.22 6.18 14.43
N ILE A 65 -0.90 6.99 13.62
CA ILE A 65 -1.05 6.83 12.18
C ILE A 65 -0.21 7.90 11.50
N ASN A 66 0.85 7.50 10.83
CA ASN A 66 1.72 8.36 10.05
C ASN A 66 1.22 8.39 8.60
N LEU A 67 0.61 9.50 8.21
CA LEU A 67 -0.03 9.74 6.92
C LEU A 67 0.92 10.51 6.02
N ILE A 68 1.44 9.86 4.98
CA ILE A 68 2.18 10.56 3.93
C ILE A 68 1.20 11.13 2.90
N ASN A 69 1.27 12.43 2.65
CA ASN A 69 0.43 13.02 1.61
C ASN A 69 0.93 12.68 0.21
N HIS A 70 0.03 12.23 -0.66
CA HIS A 70 0.33 11.76 -2.00
C HIS A 70 -0.82 12.08 -2.97
N ALA A 71 -1.18 13.37 -3.06
CA ALA A 71 -2.38 13.80 -3.77
C ALA A 71 -2.15 14.02 -5.27
N ARG A 72 -0.93 14.38 -5.70
CA ARG A 72 -0.64 14.84 -7.07
C ARG A 72 0.22 13.88 -7.88
N SER A 73 0.81 12.88 -7.24
CA SER A 73 1.66 11.93 -7.95
C SER A 73 0.86 10.88 -8.69
N ASN A 74 1.23 10.61 -9.94
CA ASN A 74 0.71 9.54 -10.76
C ASN A 74 1.52 8.23 -10.63
N ALA A 75 2.52 8.20 -9.75
CA ALA A 75 3.34 7.01 -9.52
C ALA A 75 2.50 5.90 -8.87
N ARG A 76 2.24 4.83 -9.62
CA ARG A 76 1.39 3.72 -9.15
C ARG A 76 2.15 2.59 -8.52
N PHE A 77 3.39 2.36 -8.96
CA PHE A 77 4.17 1.19 -8.56
C PHE A 77 5.40 1.56 -7.75
N GLN A 78 6.16 2.55 -8.20
CA GLN A 78 7.37 3.00 -7.51
C GLN A 78 7.38 4.52 -7.42
N ASN A 79 7.81 5.02 -6.26
CA ASN A 79 7.94 6.44 -5.98
C ASN A 79 9.13 6.67 -5.06
N ASP A 80 10.19 7.22 -5.63
CA ASP A 80 11.47 7.40 -4.93
C ASP A 80 11.35 8.40 -3.78
N GLU A 81 10.47 9.40 -3.89
CA GLU A 81 10.22 10.36 -2.81
C GLU A 81 9.52 9.69 -1.61
N VAL A 82 8.55 8.79 -1.87
CA VAL A 82 7.91 7.99 -0.82
C VAL A 82 8.92 7.05 -0.17
N ASP A 83 9.81 6.43 -0.96
CA ASP A 83 10.87 5.56 -0.46
C ASP A 83 11.83 6.30 0.48
N GLU A 84 12.20 7.54 0.13
CA GLU A 84 13.09 8.38 0.95
C GLU A 84 12.40 8.83 2.24
N VAL A 85 11.15 9.29 2.16
CA VAL A 85 10.36 9.66 3.36
C VAL A 85 10.17 8.46 4.29
N PHE A 86 9.92 7.28 3.72
CA PHE A 86 9.78 6.05 4.50
C PHE A 86 11.11 5.64 5.16
N ARG A 87 12.25 5.86 4.50
CA ARG A 87 13.58 5.65 5.10
C ARG A 87 13.75 6.49 6.37
N TYR A 88 13.51 7.79 6.30
CA TYR A 88 13.59 8.68 7.46
C TYR A 88 12.59 8.31 8.55
N PHE A 89 11.39 7.88 8.17
CA PHE A 89 10.41 7.38 9.10
C PHE A 89 10.94 6.16 9.88
N LEU A 90 11.48 5.15 9.19
CA LEU A 90 12.03 3.95 9.84
C LEU A 90 13.26 4.25 10.70
N GLU A 91 14.15 5.15 10.25
CA GLU A 91 15.31 5.58 11.03
C GLU A 91 14.90 6.28 12.35
N ARG A 92 13.79 7.01 12.35
CA ARG A 92 13.21 7.63 13.54
C ARG A 92 12.53 6.62 14.46
N VAL A 93 11.73 5.73 13.89
CA VAL A 93 10.89 4.79 14.65
C VAL A 93 11.68 3.62 15.20
N GLN A 94 12.70 3.11 14.47
CA GLN A 94 13.52 1.95 14.83
C GLN A 94 12.67 0.72 15.22
N PRO A 95 11.84 0.18 14.29
CA PRO A 95 10.97 -0.95 14.61
C PRO A 95 11.75 -2.26 14.75
N ASP A 96 11.20 -3.19 15.52
CA ASP A 96 11.69 -4.58 15.58
C ASP A 96 11.28 -5.37 14.32
N VAL A 97 10.15 -4.99 13.69
CA VAL A 97 9.64 -5.61 12.48
C VAL A 97 8.76 -4.62 11.69
N VAL A 98 8.84 -4.71 10.36
CA VAL A 98 7.97 -3.97 9.43
C VAL A 98 7.05 -4.96 8.73
N HIS A 99 5.75 -4.79 8.88
CA HIS A 99 4.75 -5.65 8.28
C HIS A 99 4.00 -4.90 7.17
N PHE A 100 4.17 -5.36 5.96
CA PHE A 100 3.51 -4.82 4.77
C PHE A 100 2.20 -5.56 4.49
N GLY A 101 1.14 -4.81 4.27
CA GLY A 101 -0.13 -5.31 3.74
C GLY A 101 -0.21 -5.07 2.22
N HIS A 102 -0.69 -3.92 1.79
CA HIS A 102 -0.82 -3.59 0.37
C HIS A 102 -0.09 -2.27 0.05
N LEU A 103 0.66 -2.22 -1.06
CA LEU A 103 1.54 -1.11 -1.42
C LEU A 103 1.05 -0.28 -2.62
N GLY A 104 -0.13 -0.58 -3.16
CA GLY A 104 -0.72 0.20 -4.26
C GLY A 104 -0.80 1.68 -3.90
N HIS A 105 -0.43 2.56 -4.81
CA HIS A 105 -0.39 4.01 -4.59
C HIS A 105 0.54 4.50 -3.44
N LEU A 106 1.38 3.64 -2.90
CA LEU A 106 2.53 4.01 -2.09
C LEU A 106 3.81 3.83 -2.93
N SER A 107 4.59 2.79 -2.62
CA SER A 107 5.74 2.40 -3.44
C SER A 107 6.08 0.92 -3.22
N MET A 108 6.41 0.21 -4.31
CA MET A 108 6.98 -1.14 -4.24
C MET A 108 8.42 -1.17 -3.71
N GLY A 109 9.08 -0.01 -3.63
CA GLY A 109 10.42 0.14 -3.06
C GLY A 109 10.47 -0.05 -1.55
N LEU A 110 9.35 0.18 -0.83
CA LEU A 110 9.32 0.20 0.64
C LEU A 110 9.90 -1.05 1.32
N PRO A 111 9.61 -2.31 0.87
CA PRO A 111 10.24 -3.49 1.45
C PRO A 111 11.76 -3.52 1.26
N GLY A 112 12.24 -3.03 0.11
CA GLY A 112 13.67 -2.88 -0.18
C GLY A 112 14.34 -1.86 0.75
N VAL A 113 13.66 -0.74 1.02
CA VAL A 113 14.13 0.26 1.99
C VAL A 113 14.26 -0.34 3.38
N ALA A 114 13.21 -0.98 3.89
CA ALA A 114 13.24 -1.61 5.22
C ALA A 114 14.36 -2.66 5.33
N LYS A 115 14.51 -3.50 4.30
CA LYS A 115 15.57 -4.52 4.24
C LYS A 115 16.97 -3.90 4.19
N SER A 116 17.16 -2.79 3.44
CA SER A 116 18.46 -2.10 3.36
C SER A 116 18.91 -1.50 4.68
N LEU A 117 17.96 -1.15 5.56
CA LEU A 117 18.18 -0.66 6.91
C LEU A 117 18.34 -1.80 7.94
N GLY A 118 18.20 -3.06 7.51
CA GLY A 118 18.38 -4.23 8.38
C GLY A 118 17.14 -4.65 9.16
N PHE A 119 15.97 -4.05 8.92
CA PHE A 119 14.73 -4.41 9.62
C PHE A 119 14.14 -5.71 9.07
N PRO A 120 13.74 -6.66 9.94
CA PRO A 120 12.94 -7.81 9.53
C PRO A 120 11.62 -7.39 8.89
N THR A 121 11.24 -8.08 7.81
CA THR A 121 10.02 -7.74 7.06
C THR A 121 9.07 -8.93 6.96
N ILE A 122 7.77 -8.65 7.07
CA ILE A 122 6.67 -9.57 6.81
C ILE A 122 5.80 -8.95 5.72
N PHE A 123 5.24 -9.76 4.83
CA PHE A 123 4.28 -9.31 3.82
C PHE A 123 3.05 -10.20 3.83
N THR A 124 1.88 -9.61 4.12
CA THR A 124 0.58 -10.28 3.97
C THR A 124 -0.03 -9.93 2.62
N LEU A 125 -0.20 -10.91 1.76
CA LEU A 125 -0.82 -10.74 0.45
C LEU A 125 -2.34 -10.79 0.59
N HIS A 126 -3.03 -9.70 0.27
CA HIS A 126 -4.49 -9.59 0.33
C HIS A 126 -5.17 -9.95 -0.99
N ASP A 127 -4.41 -9.85 -2.08
CA ASP A 127 -4.84 -10.14 -3.45
C ASP A 127 -3.66 -10.60 -4.31
N PHE A 128 -3.82 -10.63 -5.62
CA PHE A 128 -2.77 -11.02 -6.56
C PHE A 128 -1.97 -9.84 -7.14
N TRP A 129 -2.04 -8.67 -6.53
CA TRP A 129 -1.41 -7.44 -7.08
C TRP A 129 0.10 -7.56 -7.32
N MET A 130 0.80 -8.36 -6.52
CA MET A 130 2.23 -8.64 -6.71
C MET A 130 2.56 -9.46 -7.98
N MET A 131 1.56 -10.11 -8.57
CA MET A 131 1.71 -10.97 -9.76
C MET A 131 0.82 -10.53 -10.92
N CYS A 132 -0.15 -9.68 -10.66
CA CYS A 132 -1.13 -9.25 -11.64
C CYS A 132 -1.35 -7.74 -11.53
N PRO A 133 -1.09 -6.94 -12.57
CA PRO A 133 -1.25 -5.49 -12.52
C PRO A 133 -2.71 -5.05 -12.22
N ARG A 134 -3.66 -5.97 -12.33
CA ARG A 134 -5.08 -5.76 -11.98
C ARG A 134 -5.44 -6.32 -10.61
N GLY A 135 -4.56 -7.06 -9.97
CA GLY A 135 -4.75 -7.63 -8.63
C GLY A 135 -5.67 -8.85 -8.53
N GLN A 136 -6.38 -9.23 -9.59
CA GLN A 136 -7.49 -10.19 -9.51
C GLN A 136 -7.41 -11.36 -10.49
N PHE A 137 -6.39 -11.41 -11.34
CA PHE A 137 -6.31 -12.35 -12.47
C PHE A 137 -7.56 -12.32 -13.37
N LEU A 138 -8.14 -11.14 -13.53
CA LEU A 138 -9.23 -10.89 -14.45
C LEU A 138 -8.73 -9.94 -15.55
N HIS A 139 -8.99 -10.28 -16.81
CA HIS A 139 -8.73 -9.39 -17.92
C HIS A 139 -10.02 -9.07 -18.67
N TRP A 140 -10.04 -7.95 -19.37
CA TRP A 140 -11.17 -7.58 -20.21
C TRP A 140 -11.31 -8.60 -21.34
N GLY A 141 -12.53 -9.15 -21.51
CA GLY A 141 -12.88 -9.90 -22.69
C GLY A 141 -12.84 -8.99 -23.92
N LEU A 142 -12.55 -9.57 -25.07
CA LEU A 142 -12.53 -8.86 -26.35
C LEU A 142 -13.95 -8.62 -26.92
N SER A 143 -15.00 -9.10 -26.25
CA SER A 143 -16.39 -8.97 -26.68
C SER A 143 -17.25 -8.35 -25.59
N SER A 144 -18.32 -7.64 -26.00
CA SER A 144 -19.33 -7.08 -25.12
C SER A 144 -20.18 -8.12 -24.38
N GLU A 145 -20.20 -9.36 -24.89
CA GLU A 145 -20.97 -10.47 -24.30
C GLU A 145 -20.24 -11.16 -23.14
N ASP A 146 -18.91 -11.03 -23.09
CA ASP A 146 -18.08 -11.61 -22.02
C ASP A 146 -17.00 -10.59 -21.65
N PRO A 147 -17.37 -9.54 -20.88
CA PRO A 147 -16.47 -8.42 -20.59
C PRO A 147 -15.33 -8.80 -19.63
N TRP A 148 -15.43 -9.93 -18.93
CA TRP A 148 -14.44 -10.38 -17.98
C TRP A 148 -14.05 -11.82 -18.23
N LYS A 149 -12.76 -12.08 -18.37
CA LYS A 149 -12.22 -13.43 -18.46
C LYS A 149 -11.24 -13.71 -17.36
N LEU A 150 -11.32 -14.92 -16.82
CA LEU A 150 -10.33 -15.43 -15.89
C LEU A 150 -8.99 -15.54 -16.61
N CYS A 151 -7.95 -14.96 -16.01
CA CYS A 151 -6.59 -15.05 -16.51
C CYS A 151 -5.95 -16.36 -16.02
N ASN A 152 -5.29 -17.07 -16.91
CA ASN A 152 -4.59 -18.32 -16.60
C ASN A 152 -3.19 -18.12 -15.98
N GLY A 153 -2.83 -16.90 -15.60
CA GLY A 153 -1.57 -16.59 -14.93
C GLY A 153 -0.79 -15.44 -15.59
N GLN A 154 0.32 -15.10 -14.98
CA GLN A 154 1.24 -14.07 -15.45
C GLN A 154 1.95 -14.53 -16.73
N GLU A 155 2.05 -13.61 -17.69
CA GLU A 155 2.78 -13.78 -18.94
C GLU A 155 3.17 -12.41 -19.49
N ASP A 156 4.45 -12.17 -19.75
CA ASP A 156 5.00 -10.84 -19.99
C ASP A 156 4.31 -10.08 -21.13
N PHE A 157 4.22 -10.67 -22.32
CA PHE A 157 3.59 -10.01 -23.48
C PHE A 157 2.08 -9.82 -23.28
N LYS A 158 1.39 -10.85 -22.83
CA LYS A 158 -0.05 -10.80 -22.56
C LYS A 158 -0.38 -9.74 -21.49
N CYS A 159 0.38 -9.70 -20.40
CA CYS A 159 0.16 -8.74 -19.33
C CYS A 159 0.47 -7.32 -19.78
N ALA A 160 1.54 -7.11 -20.57
CA ALA A 160 1.87 -5.82 -21.14
C ALA A 160 0.77 -5.31 -22.10
N GLU A 161 0.38 -6.13 -23.07
CA GLU A 161 -0.58 -5.72 -24.10
C GLU A 161 -2.02 -5.61 -23.61
N MET A 162 -2.49 -6.61 -22.83
CA MET A 162 -3.91 -6.71 -22.47
C MET A 162 -4.26 -6.02 -21.15
N CYS A 163 -3.29 -5.84 -20.26
CA CYS A 163 -3.56 -5.28 -18.94
C CYS A 163 -2.77 -4.01 -18.68
N PHE A 164 -1.45 -4.02 -18.86
CA PHE A 164 -0.60 -2.92 -18.47
C PHE A 164 -0.78 -1.70 -19.38
N ASN A 165 -0.71 -1.87 -20.69
CA ASN A 165 -0.91 -0.78 -21.65
C ASN A 165 -2.29 -0.18 -21.52
N ARG A 166 -3.35 -0.99 -21.40
CA ARG A 166 -4.71 -0.49 -21.18
C ARG A 166 -4.90 0.19 -19.82
N PHE A 167 -4.10 -0.17 -18.84
CA PHE A 167 -4.12 0.48 -17.52
C PHE A 167 -3.41 1.84 -17.56
N VAL A 168 -2.39 1.97 -18.39
CA VAL A 168 -1.68 3.24 -18.65
C VAL A 168 -2.48 4.12 -19.59
N GLU A 169 -3.03 3.55 -20.67
CA GLU A 169 -3.89 4.27 -21.64
C GLU A 169 -5.25 4.65 -21.03
N GLY A 170 -5.80 3.85 -20.13
CA GLY A 170 -7.07 4.14 -19.42
C GLY A 170 -6.99 5.33 -18.45
N ILE A 171 -5.82 5.88 -18.23
CA ILE A 171 -5.65 7.15 -17.49
C ILE A 171 -5.93 8.34 -18.43
N ASP A 172 -5.69 8.16 -19.73
CA ASP A 172 -5.93 9.21 -20.74
C ASP A 172 -7.39 9.24 -21.24
N VAL A 173 -8.24 8.32 -20.79
CA VAL A 173 -9.61 8.12 -21.31
C VAL A 173 -10.68 8.27 -20.23
N ALA A 174 -10.33 8.73 -19.03
CA ALA A 174 -11.31 9.00 -17.96
C ALA A 174 -11.39 10.48 -17.65
#